data_082057f617ceea07f6ae8e4e0940a73f
#
_entry.id   082057f617ceea07f6ae8e4e0940a73f
#
_cell.length_a   1.000
_cell.length_b   1.000
_cell.length_c   1.000
_cell.angle_alpha   90.00
_cell.angle_beta   90.00
_cell.angle_gamma   90.00
#
_symmetry.space_group_name_H-M   'P 1'
#
loop_
_entity.id
_entity.type
_entity.pdbx_description
1 polymer ?
#
loop_
_entity_poly.entity_id
_entity_poly.type
_entity_poly.pdbx_seq_one_letter_code
_entity_poly.pdbx_strand_id
1 'polypeptide(L)' 'MPRLPRIPSALAIRALKRARFYVYHQTGSHVQLRSAEKSKLRVTIPFHRKELTPKTLKSILKQANLTVDEFIDLL' A
#
# COMPACT_ATOMS: atom_id res chain seq x y z
N MET A 1 -16.75 12.32 -4.41
CA MET A 1 -15.41 12.01 -3.93
C MET A 1 -15.20 10.51 -3.86
N PRO A 2 -14.11 10.00 -4.41
CA PRO A 2 -13.84 8.57 -4.33
C PRO A 2 -13.56 8.18 -2.87
N ARG A 3 -14.10 7.06 -2.47
CA ARG A 3 -13.86 6.50 -1.15
C ARG A 3 -12.86 5.38 -1.25
N LEU A 4 -11.97 5.28 -0.25
CA LEU A 4 -11.08 4.14 -0.16
C LEU A 4 -11.89 2.90 0.21
N PRO A 5 -11.77 1.82 -0.57
CA PRO A 5 -12.45 0.57 -0.25
C PRO A 5 -11.75 -0.13 0.91
N ARG A 6 -12.46 -1.06 1.54
CA ARG A 6 -11.83 -2.00 2.46
C ARG A 6 -11.31 -3.15 1.62
N ILE A 7 -10.01 -3.37 1.64
CA ILE A 7 -9.39 -4.40 0.82
C ILE A 7 -8.40 -5.22 1.63
N PRO A 8 -8.19 -6.48 1.25
CA PRO A 8 -7.15 -7.28 1.88
C PRO A 8 -5.76 -6.68 1.64
N SER A 9 -4.85 -6.93 2.57
CA SER A 9 -3.47 -6.48 2.46
C SER A 9 -2.82 -6.92 1.14
N ALA A 10 -3.13 -8.13 0.68
CA ALA A 10 -2.57 -8.66 -0.56
C ALA A 10 -2.93 -7.79 -1.77
N LEU A 11 -4.14 -7.27 -1.83
CA LEU A 11 -4.55 -6.38 -2.92
C LEU A 11 -3.85 -5.02 -2.86
N ALA A 12 -3.64 -4.49 -1.64
CA ALA A 12 -2.90 -3.25 -1.48
C ALA A 12 -1.45 -3.42 -1.94
N ILE A 13 -0.82 -4.53 -1.57
CA ILE A 13 0.55 -4.83 -2.00
C ILE A 13 0.61 -4.95 -3.53
N ARG A 14 -0.36 -5.64 -4.12
CA ARG A 14 -0.42 -5.80 -5.57
C ARG A 14 -0.56 -4.45 -6.28
N ALA A 15 -1.41 -3.56 -5.75
CA ALA A 15 -1.56 -2.22 -6.31
C ALA A 15 -0.25 -1.43 -6.23
N LEU A 16 0.44 -1.51 -5.09
CA LEU A 16 1.72 -0.81 -4.93
C LEU A 16 2.79 -1.38 -5.86
N LYS A 17 2.78 -2.67 -6.12
CA LYS A 17 3.71 -3.26 -7.10
C LYS A 17 3.48 -2.69 -8.50
N ARG A 18 2.24 -2.41 -8.86
CA ARG A 18 1.91 -1.75 -10.13
C ARG A 18 2.42 -0.31 -10.17
N ALA A 19 2.57 0.31 -9.00
CA ALA A 19 3.13 1.66 -8.87
C ALA A 19 4.66 1.64 -8.69
N ARG A 20 5.31 0.54 -9.06
CA ARG A 20 6.76 0.38 -9.02
C ARG A 20 7.33 0.26 -7.61
N PHE A 21 6.54 -0.24 -6.68
CA PHE A 21 7.06 -0.65 -5.39
C PHE A 21 7.41 -2.13 -5.41
N TYR A 22 8.34 -2.54 -4.56
CA TYR A 22 8.70 -3.95 -4.40
C TYR A 22 8.79 -4.27 -2.92
N VAL A 23 8.57 -5.54 -2.59
CA VAL A 23 8.69 -6.01 -1.21
C VAL A 23 10.19 -6.04 -0.86
N TYR A 24 10.56 -5.25 0.14
CA TYR A 24 11.94 -5.17 0.61
C TYR A 24 12.19 -6.15 1.76
N HIS A 25 11.23 -6.26 2.68
CA HIS A 25 11.39 -7.06 3.88
C HIS A 25 10.02 -7.42 4.43
N GLN A 26 9.90 -8.60 5.01
CA GLN A 26 8.68 -9.03 5.67
C GLN A 26 9.02 -9.66 6.99
N THR A 27 8.45 -9.14 8.08
CA THR A 27 8.59 -9.70 9.42
C THR A 27 7.20 -9.90 9.99
N GLY A 28 6.88 -11.17 10.32
CA GLY A 28 5.60 -11.47 10.94
C GLY A 28 4.43 -10.85 10.18
N SER A 29 3.76 -9.92 10.81
CA SER A 29 2.55 -9.29 10.29
C SER A 29 2.80 -7.98 9.55
N HIS A 30 4.04 -7.64 9.22
CA HIS A 30 4.35 -6.40 8.52
C HIS A 30 5.14 -6.65 7.25
N VAL A 31 4.69 -6.04 6.16
CA VAL A 31 5.39 -6.11 4.87
C VAL A 31 5.92 -4.71 4.57
N GLN A 32 7.24 -4.63 4.36
CA GLN A 32 7.88 -3.36 4.02
C GLN A 32 8.17 -3.31 2.53
N LEU A 33 7.73 -2.24 1.88
CA LEU A 33 7.95 -2.01 0.46
C LEU A 33 8.80 -0.77 0.25
N ARG A 34 9.51 -0.76 -0.87
CA ARG A 34 10.28 0.39 -1.31
C ARG A 34 9.95 0.70 -2.75
N SER A 35 10.03 1.98 -3.11
CA SER A 35 9.85 2.40 -4.49
C SER A 35 11.10 2.12 -5.30
N ALA A 36 10.94 1.53 -6.48
CA ALA A 36 12.04 1.31 -7.42
C ALA A 36 12.48 2.61 -8.09
N GLU A 37 11.61 3.61 -8.15
CA GLU A 37 11.90 4.87 -8.83
C GLU A 37 12.29 5.98 -7.85
N LYS A 38 11.70 5.97 -6.65
CA LYS A 38 11.92 6.99 -5.64
C LYS A 38 12.45 6.34 -4.37
N SER A 39 13.75 6.18 -4.31
CA SER A 39 14.42 5.40 -3.26
C SER A 39 14.10 5.84 -1.82
N LYS A 40 13.63 7.07 -1.64
CA LYS A 40 13.27 7.57 -0.32
C LYS A 40 11.91 7.11 0.16
N LEU A 41 11.06 6.64 -0.73
CA LEU A 41 9.72 6.21 -0.35
C LEU A 41 9.73 4.80 0.21
N ARG A 42 9.18 4.66 1.40
CA ARG A 42 9.05 3.38 2.09
C ARG A 42 7.64 3.26 2.60
N VAL A 43 7.05 2.08 2.44
CA VAL A 43 5.68 1.81 2.86
C VAL A 43 5.66 0.57 3.74
N THR A 44 4.98 0.64 4.86
CA THR A 44 4.75 -0.51 5.72
C THR A 44 3.27 -0.86 5.69
N ILE A 45 2.97 -2.09 5.31
CA ILE A 45 1.59 -2.59 5.24
C ILE A 45 1.42 -3.69 6.27
N PRO A 46 0.47 -3.54 7.21
CA PRO A 46 0.15 -4.64 8.11
C PRO A 46 -0.48 -5.78 7.31
N PHE A 47 0.07 -6.97 7.46
CA PHE A 47 -0.39 -8.15 6.73
C PHE A 47 -1.09 -9.08 7.70
N HIS A 48 -2.41 -9.07 7.68
CA HIS A 48 -3.24 -9.93 8.54
C HIS A 48 -4.52 -10.30 7.78
N ARG A 49 -5.31 -11.18 8.38
CA ARG A 49 -6.52 -11.71 7.72
C ARG A 49 -7.60 -10.67 7.49
N LYS A 50 -7.68 -9.65 8.35
CA LYS A 50 -8.69 -8.62 8.23
C LYS A 50 -8.36 -7.65 7.11
N GLU A 51 -9.40 -7.11 6.52
CA GLU A 51 -9.21 -6.07 5.51
C GLU A 51 -8.60 -4.81 6.13
N LEU A 52 -7.84 -4.10 5.31
CA LEU A 52 -7.29 -2.82 5.71
C LEU A 52 -8.43 -1.79 5.81
N THR A 53 -8.44 -1.05 6.93
CA THR A 53 -9.43 0.00 7.10
C THR A 53 -9.08 1.21 6.23
N PRO A 54 -10.06 2.07 5.91
CA PRO A 54 -9.76 3.31 5.17
C PRO A 54 -8.71 4.17 5.86
N LYS A 55 -8.69 4.20 7.18
CA LYS A 55 -7.69 4.96 7.94
C LYS A 55 -6.28 4.42 7.69
N THR A 56 -6.12 3.11 7.74
CA THR A 56 -4.83 2.46 7.48
C THR A 56 -4.41 2.66 6.03
N LEU A 57 -5.35 2.53 5.08
CA LEU A 57 -5.07 2.79 3.67
C LEU A 57 -4.63 4.22 3.43
N LYS A 58 -5.25 5.19 4.07
CA LYS A 58 -4.81 6.59 3.97
C LYS A 58 -3.36 6.75 4.40
N SER A 59 -2.98 6.11 5.50
CA SER A 59 -1.59 6.14 5.96
C SER A 59 -0.64 5.53 4.92
N ILE A 60 -1.04 4.40 4.35
CA ILE A 60 -0.24 3.73 3.32
C ILE A 60 -0.06 4.64 2.09
N LEU A 61 -1.13 5.29 1.64
CA LEU A 61 -1.06 6.19 0.49
C LEU A 61 -0.17 7.38 0.77
N LYS A 62 -0.22 7.91 1.97
CA LYS A 62 0.64 9.02 2.37
C LYS A 62 2.11 8.60 2.32
N GLN A 63 2.44 7.42 2.82
CA GLN A 63 3.79 6.88 2.76
C GLN A 63 4.25 6.67 1.33
N ALA A 64 3.36 6.21 0.46
CA ALA A 64 3.64 5.93 -0.95
C ALA A 64 3.58 7.18 -1.84
N ASN A 65 3.15 8.31 -1.29
CA ASN A 65 2.95 9.54 -2.04
C ASN A 65 1.96 9.37 -3.20
N LEU A 66 0.88 8.66 -2.94
CA LEU A 66 -0.19 8.41 -3.91
C LEU A 66 -1.47 9.10 -3.47
N THR A 67 -2.24 9.58 -4.44
CA THR A 67 -3.60 10.04 -4.18
C THR A 67 -4.55 8.86 -4.14
N VAL A 68 -5.76 9.09 -3.61
CA VAL A 68 -6.81 8.07 -3.59
C VAL A 68 -7.14 7.62 -5.02
N ASP A 69 -7.27 8.57 -5.93
CA ASP A 69 -7.60 8.27 -7.33
C ASP A 69 -6.51 7.41 -7.99
N GLU A 70 -5.25 7.76 -7.78
CA GLU A 70 -4.14 7.00 -8.31
C GLU A 70 -4.15 5.56 -7.78
N PHE A 71 -4.42 5.40 -6.50
CA PHE A 71 -4.46 4.08 -5.89
C PHE A 71 -5.61 3.23 -6.44
N ILE A 72 -6.79 3.83 -6.58
CA ILE A 72 -7.96 3.12 -7.13
C ILE A 72 -7.68 2.64 -8.54
N ASP A 73 -6.99 3.44 -9.34
CA ASP A 73 -6.62 3.06 -10.70
C ASP A 73 -5.64 1.88 -10.74
N LEU A 74 -4.92 1.64 -9.66
CA LEU A 74 -3.97 0.54 -9.57
C LEU A 74 -4.61 -0.78 -9.09
N LEU A 75 -5.83 -0.71 -8.60
CA LEU A 75 -6.53 -1.92 -8.10
C LEU A 75 -6.98 -2.85 -9.22
#